data_440fff3e7f51b6bfe024071ecfafcadd
#
_entry.id   440fff3e7f51b6bfe024071ecfafcadd
#
_cell.length_a   1.000
_cell.length_b   1.000
_cell.length_c   1.000
_cell.angle_alpha   90.00
_cell.angle_beta   90.00
_cell.angle_gamma   90.00
#
_symmetry.space_group_name_H-M   'P 1'
#
loop_
_entity.id
_entity.type
_entity.pdbx_description
1 polymer ?
#
loop_
_entity_poly.entity_id
_entity_poly.type
_entity_poly.pdbx_seq_one_letter_code
_entity_poly.pdbx_strand_id
1 'polypeptide(L)'
;MKLYNHITSKLCQHEADMVLHIPQGGNWQDIPDSISDNRLKRIREAGSGRTTYYGRLSWDKPAYTIATFFNRVPNGCNIHPEQSRILSFREAARLQSFPDDFVFLGTKASQCKQIGNAVPPLLARYVASLIKPHLSSYNFVDLFAGCGGLSEGFIMEGFNLIAANEYDKHIFSTNKFNHSKYAPEDNFILGDIT
;
A
#
# COMPACT_ATOMS: atom_id res chain seq x y z
N MET A 1 8.99 -4.31 -20.41
CA MET A 1 8.71 -3.23 -19.43
C MET A 1 9.34 -3.61 -18.09
N LYS A 2 10.11 -2.71 -17.45
CA LYS A 2 10.72 -2.99 -16.14
C LYS A 2 9.65 -2.79 -15.06
N LEU A 3 9.37 -3.83 -14.27
CA LEU A 3 8.41 -3.77 -13.18
C LEU A 3 9.14 -3.37 -11.88
N TYR A 4 8.89 -2.16 -11.39
CA TYR A 4 9.50 -1.65 -10.16
C TYR A 4 8.82 -2.18 -8.90
N ASN A 5 9.57 -2.31 -7.80
CA ASN A 5 9.09 -2.74 -6.48
C ASN A 5 8.42 -4.14 -6.45
N HIS A 6 8.63 -4.99 -7.47
CA HIS A 6 8.09 -6.36 -7.47
C HIS A 6 9.00 -7.30 -6.67
N ILE A 7 9.08 -7.02 -5.37
CA ILE A 7 9.83 -7.81 -4.38
C ILE A 7 8.91 -8.13 -3.21
N THR A 8 9.12 -9.27 -2.57
CA THR A 8 8.39 -9.70 -1.38
C THR A 8 9.30 -9.67 -0.15
N SER A 9 8.74 -9.67 1.05
CA SER A 9 9.48 -10.04 2.26
C SER A 9 9.66 -11.57 2.29
N LYS A 10 10.84 -12.01 2.71
CA LYS A 10 11.07 -13.43 2.91
C LYS A 10 10.28 -13.91 4.13
N LEU A 11 9.61 -15.05 3.99
CA LEU A 11 9.03 -15.78 5.09
C LEU A 11 10.13 -16.58 5.81
N CYS A 12 10.06 -16.68 7.14
CA CYS A 12 10.82 -17.70 7.83
C CYS A 12 10.19 -19.07 7.57
N GLN A 13 10.93 -20.17 7.84
CA GLN A 13 10.44 -21.53 7.56
C GLN A 13 9.08 -21.79 8.21
N HIS A 14 8.92 -21.41 9.47
CA HIS A 14 7.66 -21.58 10.19
C HIS A 14 6.48 -20.81 9.57
N GLU A 15 6.69 -19.57 9.11
CA GLU A 15 5.65 -18.83 8.39
C GLU A 15 5.31 -19.48 7.04
N ALA A 16 6.32 -19.98 6.33
CA ALA A 16 6.11 -20.69 5.07
C ALA A 16 5.27 -21.96 5.28
N ASP A 17 5.56 -22.73 6.32
CA ASP A 17 4.80 -23.93 6.67
C ASP A 17 3.33 -23.60 6.99
N MET A 18 3.08 -22.54 7.78
CA MET A 18 1.71 -22.07 8.05
C MET A 18 0.97 -21.66 6.77
N VAL A 19 1.64 -20.89 5.91
CA VAL A 19 1.03 -20.38 4.66
C VAL A 19 0.59 -21.51 3.72
N LEU A 20 1.27 -22.65 3.71
CA LEU A 20 0.92 -23.81 2.87
C LEU A 20 -0.46 -24.38 3.22
N HIS A 21 -0.90 -24.26 4.46
CA HIS A 21 -2.20 -24.80 4.92
C HIS A 21 -3.39 -23.87 4.67
N ILE A 22 -3.14 -22.62 4.30
CA ILE A 22 -4.21 -21.63 4.11
C ILE A 22 -4.69 -21.68 2.66
N PRO A 23 -5.91 -22.12 2.38
CA PRO A 23 -6.48 -22.14 1.03
C PRO A 23 -6.78 -20.73 0.54
N GLN A 24 -7.08 -20.57 -0.74
CA GLN A 24 -7.57 -19.31 -1.31
C GLN A 24 -8.79 -18.80 -0.54
N GLY A 25 -8.76 -17.57 -0.07
CA GLY A 25 -9.79 -16.97 0.77
C GLY A 25 -9.81 -17.44 2.22
N GLY A 26 -8.90 -18.36 2.61
CA GLY A 26 -8.75 -18.86 3.97
C GLY A 26 -7.99 -17.91 4.89
N ASN A 27 -7.83 -18.32 6.15
CA ASN A 27 -7.22 -17.51 7.19
C ASN A 27 -6.59 -18.38 8.29
N TRP A 28 -6.28 -17.78 9.44
CA TRP A 28 -5.66 -18.46 10.58
C TRP A 28 -6.39 -19.73 11.07
N GLN A 29 -7.67 -19.89 10.81
CA GLN A 29 -8.47 -21.04 11.23
C GLN A 29 -8.07 -22.33 10.48
N ASP A 30 -7.52 -22.17 9.27
CA ASP A 30 -7.06 -23.27 8.43
C ASP A 30 -5.68 -23.82 8.83
N ILE A 31 -4.97 -23.14 9.72
CA ILE A 31 -3.63 -23.54 10.17
C ILE A 31 -3.76 -24.64 11.25
N PRO A 32 -3.12 -25.80 11.11
CA PRO A 32 -3.15 -26.84 12.15
C PRO A 32 -2.56 -26.39 13.49
N ASP A 33 -3.09 -26.90 14.60
CA ASP A 33 -2.60 -26.58 15.94
C ASP A 33 -1.14 -26.96 16.15
N SER A 34 -0.70 -28.04 15.51
CA SER A 34 0.67 -28.57 15.61
C SER A 34 1.75 -27.59 15.13
N ILE A 35 1.39 -26.67 14.22
CA ILE A 35 2.32 -25.67 13.67
C ILE A 35 1.95 -24.23 14.07
N SER A 36 1.04 -24.07 15.02
CA SER A 36 0.63 -22.73 15.48
C SER A 36 1.73 -22.04 16.28
N ASP A 37 2.01 -20.78 15.94
CA ASP A 37 2.89 -19.92 16.74
C ASP A 37 2.20 -19.43 18.04
N ASN A 38 2.95 -18.77 18.91
CA ASN A 38 2.43 -18.27 20.19
C ASN A 38 1.32 -17.23 20.01
N ARG A 39 1.35 -16.45 18.90
CA ARG A 39 0.30 -15.47 18.61
C ARG A 39 -0.98 -16.17 18.18
N LEU A 40 -0.87 -17.18 17.33
CA LEU A 40 -2.01 -17.94 16.85
C LEU A 40 -2.67 -18.75 17.98
N LYS A 41 -1.87 -19.34 18.88
CA LYS A 41 -2.38 -20.00 20.09
C LYS A 41 -3.21 -19.05 20.95
N ARG A 42 -2.71 -17.84 21.22
CA ARG A 42 -3.46 -16.80 21.96
C ARG A 42 -4.75 -16.37 21.28
N ILE A 43 -4.75 -16.25 19.94
CA ILE A 43 -5.96 -15.94 19.17
C ILE A 43 -7.02 -17.02 19.36
N ARG A 44 -6.62 -18.29 19.33
CA ARG A 44 -7.52 -19.43 19.53
C ARG A 44 -8.06 -19.50 20.96
N GLU A 45 -7.19 -19.33 21.97
CA GLU A 45 -7.57 -19.32 23.38
C GLU A 45 -8.56 -18.18 23.69
N ALA A 46 -8.38 -17.01 23.07
CA ALA A 46 -9.28 -15.88 23.23
C ALA A 46 -10.65 -16.07 22.54
N GLY A 47 -10.79 -17.04 21.64
CA GLY A 47 -12.02 -17.30 20.88
C GLY A 47 -12.51 -16.15 19.98
N SER A 48 -11.68 -15.11 19.79
CA SER A 48 -12.07 -13.83 19.16
C SER A 48 -11.02 -13.28 18.22
N GLY A 49 -10.55 -14.08 17.26
CA GLY A 49 -9.63 -13.61 16.21
C GLY A 49 -10.38 -12.95 15.04
N ARG A 50 -9.84 -11.83 14.53
CA ARG A 50 -10.33 -11.28 13.25
C ARG A 50 -10.05 -12.30 12.14
N THR A 51 -11.04 -12.59 11.31
CA THR A 51 -10.92 -13.50 10.17
C THR A 51 -9.91 -13.04 9.11
N THR A 52 -9.43 -11.80 9.19
CA THR A 52 -8.39 -11.28 8.30
C THR A 52 -6.97 -11.67 8.70
N TYR A 53 -6.74 -12.15 9.94
CA TYR A 53 -5.39 -12.54 10.38
C TYR A 53 -4.92 -13.78 9.62
N TYR A 54 -3.64 -13.80 9.20
CA TYR A 54 -3.06 -14.84 8.36
C TYR A 54 -3.89 -15.09 7.08
N GLY A 55 -4.56 -14.07 6.57
CA GLY A 55 -5.50 -14.23 5.46
C GLY A 55 -4.81 -14.37 4.11
N ARG A 56 -5.30 -15.30 3.31
CA ARG A 56 -4.98 -15.43 1.89
C ARG A 56 -6.07 -14.75 1.05
N LEU A 57 -5.66 -13.93 0.11
CA LEU A 57 -6.58 -13.29 -0.84
C LEU A 57 -7.29 -14.33 -1.71
N SER A 58 -8.38 -13.91 -2.32
CA SER A 58 -9.14 -14.68 -3.31
C SER A 58 -9.30 -13.86 -4.59
N TRP A 59 -9.26 -14.51 -5.76
CA TRP A 59 -9.45 -13.83 -7.04
C TRP A 59 -10.88 -13.30 -7.22
N ASP A 60 -11.85 -13.95 -6.60
CA ASP A 60 -13.31 -13.68 -6.76
C ASP A 60 -13.83 -12.66 -5.75
N LYS A 61 -12.99 -12.13 -4.87
CA LYS A 61 -13.40 -11.18 -3.83
C LYS A 61 -12.53 -9.91 -3.87
N PRO A 62 -13.11 -8.75 -3.52
CA PRO A 62 -12.32 -7.55 -3.29
C PRO A 62 -11.22 -7.80 -2.23
N ALA A 63 -10.05 -7.21 -2.44
CA ALA A 63 -9.00 -7.23 -1.44
C ALA A 63 -9.41 -6.46 -0.18
N TYR A 64 -8.90 -6.92 0.96
CA TYR A 64 -9.02 -6.16 2.21
C TYR A 64 -8.11 -4.92 2.19
N THR A 65 -8.33 -4.02 3.14
CA THR A 65 -7.49 -2.82 3.33
C THR A 65 -6.01 -3.19 3.42
N ILE A 66 -5.19 -2.57 2.59
CA ILE A 66 -3.73 -2.70 2.63
C ILE A 66 -3.21 -1.82 3.78
N ALA A 67 -2.75 -2.47 4.84
CA ALA A 67 -2.20 -1.78 6.02
C ALA A 67 -0.70 -1.48 5.87
N THR A 68 -0.18 -0.60 6.74
CA THR A 68 1.25 -0.22 6.76
C THR A 68 2.23 -1.34 7.09
N PHE A 69 1.73 -2.52 7.46
CA PHE A 69 2.50 -3.73 7.76
C PHE A 69 2.02 -4.94 6.95
N PHE A 70 1.53 -4.72 5.73
CA PHE A 70 1.04 -5.80 4.85
C PHE A 70 2.13 -6.83 4.50
N ASN A 71 3.39 -6.51 4.74
CA ASN A 71 4.54 -7.37 4.51
C ASN A 71 4.77 -8.43 5.61
N ARG A 72 3.77 -8.68 6.46
CA ARG A 72 3.82 -9.68 7.54
C ARG A 72 2.59 -10.57 7.49
N VAL A 73 2.81 -11.89 7.51
CA VAL A 73 1.74 -12.90 7.43
C VAL A 73 0.63 -12.68 8.47
N PRO A 74 0.94 -12.41 9.76
CA PRO A 74 -0.11 -12.30 10.78
C PRO A 74 -0.97 -11.04 10.70
N ASN A 75 -0.59 -10.03 9.91
CA ASN A 75 -1.14 -8.67 10.03
C ASN A 75 -2.26 -8.35 9.04
N GLY A 76 -2.98 -9.32 8.57
CA GLY A 76 -4.12 -9.08 7.67
C GLY A 76 -4.25 -10.14 6.60
N CYS A 77 -5.02 -9.83 5.57
CA CYS A 77 -5.22 -10.68 4.41
C CYS A 77 -4.24 -10.25 3.31
N ASN A 78 -2.99 -10.70 3.43
CA ASN A 78 -1.86 -10.24 2.60
C ASN A 78 -1.13 -11.37 1.87
N ILE A 79 -1.59 -12.62 2.00
CA ILE A 79 -1.01 -13.77 1.31
C ILE A 79 -1.54 -13.79 -0.12
N HIS A 80 -0.64 -14.03 -1.07
CA HIS A 80 -0.99 -14.14 -2.49
C HIS A 80 -2.02 -15.25 -2.72
N PRO A 81 -3.03 -15.09 -3.61
CA PRO A 81 -4.10 -16.08 -3.78
C PRO A 81 -3.62 -17.50 -4.06
N GLU A 82 -2.58 -17.67 -4.88
CA GLU A 82 -2.08 -18.97 -5.31
C GLU A 82 -0.69 -19.30 -4.76
N GLN A 83 0.19 -18.31 -4.67
CA GLN A 83 1.58 -18.53 -4.29
C GLN A 83 1.75 -18.53 -2.78
N SER A 84 2.61 -19.39 -2.24
CA SER A 84 2.91 -19.46 -0.80
C SER A 84 3.87 -18.36 -0.38
N ARG A 85 3.44 -17.10 -0.54
CA ARG A 85 4.15 -15.88 -0.17
C ARG A 85 3.16 -14.76 0.14
N ILE A 86 3.62 -13.74 0.81
CA ILE A 86 2.89 -12.48 0.92
C ILE A 86 2.94 -11.70 -0.41
N LEU A 87 2.08 -10.70 -0.53
CA LEU A 87 2.09 -9.77 -1.65
C LEU A 87 3.46 -9.11 -1.81
N SER A 88 3.88 -8.90 -3.04
CA SER A 88 4.98 -7.98 -3.34
C SER A 88 4.53 -6.53 -3.10
N PHE A 89 5.50 -5.61 -2.95
CA PHE A 89 5.17 -4.18 -2.84
C PHE A 89 4.42 -3.67 -4.07
N ARG A 90 4.75 -4.17 -5.26
CA ARG A 90 4.04 -3.80 -6.50
C ARG A 90 2.59 -4.32 -6.52
N GLU A 91 2.36 -5.56 -6.09
CA GLU A 91 1.01 -6.10 -6.00
C GLU A 91 0.14 -5.32 -5.01
N ALA A 92 0.68 -4.98 -3.83
CA ALA A 92 -0.01 -4.13 -2.87
C ALA A 92 -0.27 -2.72 -3.42
N ALA A 93 0.69 -2.13 -4.14
CA ALA A 93 0.52 -0.84 -4.81
C ALA A 93 -0.57 -0.87 -5.90
N ARG A 94 -0.65 -1.95 -6.69
CA ARG A 94 -1.73 -2.15 -7.67
C ARG A 94 -3.11 -2.25 -7.01
N LEU A 95 -3.21 -2.93 -5.86
CA LEU A 95 -4.45 -2.98 -5.07
C LEU A 95 -4.85 -1.60 -4.53
N GLN A 96 -3.88 -0.74 -4.27
CA GLN A 96 -4.06 0.68 -3.97
C GLN A 96 -4.19 1.55 -5.23
N SER A 97 -4.33 0.93 -6.41
CA SER A 97 -4.49 1.60 -7.71
C SER A 97 -3.32 2.49 -8.19
N PHE A 98 -2.12 2.31 -7.66
CA PHE A 98 -0.93 2.98 -8.22
C PHE A 98 -0.57 2.41 -9.59
N PRO A 99 -0.17 3.27 -10.55
CA PRO A 99 0.31 2.83 -11.85
C PRO A 99 1.64 2.05 -11.74
N ASP A 100 1.94 1.23 -12.74
CA ASP A 100 3.10 0.34 -12.70
C ASP A 100 4.45 1.04 -12.81
N ASP A 101 4.48 2.23 -13.36
CA ASP A 101 5.64 3.11 -13.48
C ASP A 101 5.89 3.95 -12.21
N PHE A 102 4.93 4.03 -11.29
CA PHE A 102 5.11 4.71 -10.01
C PHE A 102 6.12 3.97 -9.14
N VAL A 103 7.21 4.62 -8.75
CA VAL A 103 8.34 4.01 -8.04
C VAL A 103 8.35 4.41 -6.58
N PHE A 104 8.32 3.44 -5.67
CA PHE A 104 8.49 3.67 -4.22
C PHE A 104 9.96 3.58 -3.84
N LEU A 105 10.50 4.64 -3.27
CA LEU A 105 11.90 4.74 -2.81
C LEU A 105 12.00 4.46 -1.30
N GLY A 106 13.23 4.29 -0.82
CA GLY A 106 13.53 4.07 0.59
C GLY A 106 13.53 2.60 1.01
N THR A 107 13.56 2.38 2.33
CA THR A 107 13.59 1.04 2.92
C THR A 107 12.28 0.30 2.72
N LYS A 108 12.30 -1.04 2.83
CA LYS A 108 11.07 -1.85 2.76
C LYS A 108 10.01 -1.40 3.78
N ALA A 109 10.42 -1.03 4.99
CA ALA A 109 9.52 -0.52 6.02
C ALA A 109 8.88 0.82 5.61
N SER A 110 9.67 1.73 5.01
CA SER A 110 9.16 2.99 4.47
C SER A 110 8.18 2.74 3.31
N GLN A 111 8.51 1.86 2.37
CA GLN A 111 7.63 1.50 1.25
C GLN A 111 6.29 0.92 1.73
N CYS A 112 6.28 0.06 2.78
CA CYS A 112 5.05 -0.42 3.38
C CYS A 112 4.17 0.72 3.93
N LYS A 113 4.79 1.66 4.65
CA LYS A 113 4.08 2.84 5.18
C LYS A 113 3.53 3.71 4.06
N GLN A 114 4.31 3.95 3.02
CA GLN A 114 3.91 4.74 1.86
C GLN A 114 2.67 4.14 1.19
N ILE A 115 2.71 2.85 0.88
CA ILE A 115 1.60 2.16 0.20
C ILE A 115 0.37 2.07 1.12
N GLY A 116 0.55 1.70 2.39
CA GLY A 116 -0.56 1.49 3.32
C GLY A 116 -1.24 2.79 3.79
N ASN A 117 -0.52 3.93 3.82
CA ASN A 117 -1.10 5.23 4.20
C ASN A 117 -1.60 6.05 2.99
N ALA A 118 -1.32 5.60 1.78
CA ALA A 118 -1.68 6.37 0.61
C ALA A 118 -3.20 6.48 0.40
N VAL A 119 -3.63 7.63 -0.07
CA VAL A 119 -4.92 7.74 -0.76
C VAL A 119 -4.76 7.04 -2.11
N PRO A 120 -5.62 6.05 -2.44
CA PRO A 120 -5.54 5.38 -3.73
C PRO A 120 -5.71 6.36 -4.91
N PRO A 121 -4.80 6.38 -5.89
CA PRO A 121 -4.87 7.32 -7.02
C PRO A 121 -6.20 7.35 -7.77
N LEU A 122 -6.85 6.20 -8.00
CA LEU A 122 -8.15 6.18 -8.67
C LEU A 122 -9.28 6.78 -7.80
N LEU A 123 -9.19 6.65 -6.46
CA LEU A 123 -10.11 7.34 -5.56
C LEU A 123 -9.89 8.85 -5.62
N ALA A 124 -8.62 9.28 -5.55
CA ALA A 124 -8.26 10.69 -5.69
C ALA A 124 -8.71 11.27 -7.03
N ARG A 125 -8.53 10.54 -8.12
CA ARG A 125 -9.01 10.92 -9.44
C ARG A 125 -10.53 11.08 -9.48
N TYR A 126 -11.26 10.16 -8.88
CA TYR A 126 -12.72 10.26 -8.79
C TYR A 126 -13.15 11.52 -8.01
N VAL A 127 -12.53 11.79 -6.87
CA VAL A 127 -12.80 13.03 -6.12
C VAL A 127 -12.47 14.26 -6.96
N ALA A 128 -11.32 14.28 -7.64
CA ALA A 128 -10.93 15.36 -8.53
C ALA A 128 -11.98 15.60 -9.64
N SER A 129 -12.51 14.54 -10.26
CA SER A 129 -13.54 14.65 -11.29
C SER A 129 -14.85 15.27 -10.78
N LEU A 130 -15.21 15.01 -9.51
CA LEU A 130 -16.41 15.60 -8.91
C LEU A 130 -16.27 17.11 -8.62
N ILE A 131 -15.09 17.55 -8.19
CA ILE A 131 -14.88 18.96 -7.86
C ILE A 131 -14.53 19.83 -9.08
N LYS A 132 -13.93 19.23 -10.14
CA LYS A 132 -13.44 19.91 -11.32
C LYS A 132 -14.46 20.86 -11.98
N PRO A 133 -15.75 20.49 -12.16
CA PRO A 133 -16.75 21.37 -12.77
C PRO A 133 -17.07 22.63 -11.95
N HIS A 134 -16.69 22.66 -10.67
CA HIS A 134 -16.98 23.77 -9.76
C HIS A 134 -15.79 24.72 -9.56
N LEU A 135 -14.69 24.50 -10.28
CA LEU A 135 -13.44 25.27 -10.11
C LEU A 135 -13.16 26.12 -11.34
N SER A 136 -12.64 27.31 -11.11
CA SER A 136 -12.16 28.24 -12.15
C SER A 136 -10.68 28.00 -12.52
N SER A 137 -9.93 27.24 -11.72
CA SER A 137 -8.55 26.86 -11.94
C SER A 137 -8.32 25.43 -11.50
N TYR A 138 -7.43 24.73 -12.19
CA TYR A 138 -7.06 23.34 -11.88
C TYR A 138 -5.68 23.22 -11.22
N ASN A 139 -5.18 24.33 -10.69
CA ASN A 139 -3.95 24.36 -9.93
C ASN A 139 -4.19 23.88 -8.49
N PHE A 140 -3.29 23.06 -7.95
CA PHE A 140 -3.39 22.59 -6.58
C PHE A 140 -2.03 22.51 -5.88
N VAL A 141 -2.06 22.58 -4.57
CA VAL A 141 -0.94 22.32 -3.66
C VAL A 141 -1.30 21.12 -2.80
N ASP A 142 -0.38 20.16 -2.65
CA ASP A 142 -0.57 18.97 -1.84
C ASP A 142 0.19 19.11 -0.53
N LEU A 143 -0.54 19.35 0.57
CA LEU A 143 0.01 19.47 1.92
C LEU A 143 -0.06 18.11 2.62
N PHE A 144 1.02 17.73 3.31
CA PHE A 144 1.17 16.40 3.90
C PHE A 144 1.06 15.29 2.83
N ALA A 145 1.70 15.54 1.69
CA ALA A 145 1.47 14.85 0.43
C ALA A 145 1.77 13.33 0.48
N GLY A 146 2.46 12.86 1.51
CA GLY A 146 2.85 11.47 1.59
C GLY A 146 3.70 11.09 0.38
N CYS A 147 3.52 9.88 -0.13
CA CYS A 147 4.22 9.46 -1.35
C CYS A 147 3.61 10.05 -2.64
N GLY A 148 2.51 10.81 -2.54
CA GLY A 148 1.87 11.48 -3.66
C GLY A 148 0.68 10.72 -4.30
N GLY A 149 0.02 9.83 -3.57
CA GLY A 149 -1.14 9.11 -4.10
C GLY A 149 -2.31 10.03 -4.44
N LEU A 150 -2.56 11.07 -3.63
CA LEU A 150 -3.55 12.11 -3.92
C LEU A 150 -3.14 12.92 -5.15
N SER A 151 -1.89 13.41 -5.17
CA SER A 151 -1.33 14.15 -6.30
C SER A 151 -1.45 13.37 -7.61
N GLU A 152 -1.09 12.08 -7.62
CA GLU A 152 -1.18 11.22 -8.79
C GLU A 152 -2.60 11.19 -9.36
N GLY A 153 -3.62 11.02 -8.50
CA GLY A 153 -5.01 11.00 -8.95
C GLY A 153 -5.50 12.34 -9.50
N PHE A 154 -5.12 13.45 -8.89
CA PHE A 154 -5.44 14.80 -9.38
C PHE A 154 -4.76 15.07 -10.72
N ILE A 155 -3.50 14.70 -10.87
CA ILE A 155 -2.76 14.82 -12.13
C ILE A 155 -3.42 13.97 -13.23
N MET A 156 -3.81 12.72 -12.92
CA MET A 156 -4.55 11.85 -13.87
C MET A 156 -5.86 12.50 -14.36
N GLU A 157 -6.48 13.36 -13.55
CA GLU A 157 -7.70 14.09 -13.95
C GLU A 157 -7.40 15.43 -14.63
N GLY A 158 -6.12 15.77 -14.85
CA GLY A 158 -5.69 16.96 -15.54
C GLY A 158 -5.58 18.21 -14.66
N PHE A 159 -5.36 18.04 -13.37
CA PHE A 159 -4.97 19.12 -12.48
C PHE A 159 -3.45 19.36 -12.55
N ASN A 160 -3.03 20.59 -12.25
CA ASN A 160 -1.63 21.02 -12.27
C ASN A 160 -1.10 21.09 -10.83
N LEU A 161 -0.13 20.24 -10.51
CA LEU A 161 0.57 20.31 -9.24
C LEU A 161 1.48 21.56 -9.22
N ILE A 162 1.23 22.45 -8.27
CA ILE A 162 2.05 23.67 -8.09
C ILE A 162 3.14 23.42 -7.07
N ALA A 163 2.83 22.81 -5.92
CA ALA A 163 3.79 22.47 -4.90
C ALA A 163 3.32 21.26 -4.08
N ALA A 164 4.25 20.55 -3.46
CA ALA A 164 3.98 19.48 -2.52
C ALA A 164 4.88 19.60 -1.28
N ASN A 165 4.31 19.35 -0.10
CA ASN A 165 5.03 19.34 1.16
C ASN A 165 4.94 17.96 1.83
N GLU A 166 6.07 17.47 2.36
CA GLU A 166 6.12 16.25 3.15
C GLU A 166 7.25 16.33 4.18
N TYR A 167 7.00 15.84 5.39
CA TYR A 167 7.94 15.89 6.50
C TYR A 167 8.98 14.75 6.47
N ASP A 168 8.55 13.52 6.15
CA ASP A 168 9.44 12.35 6.13
C ASP A 168 10.31 12.34 4.86
N LYS A 169 11.61 12.40 5.04
CA LYS A 169 12.60 12.45 3.94
C LYS A 169 12.47 11.31 2.93
N HIS A 170 12.18 10.09 3.39
CA HIS A 170 12.08 8.93 2.49
C HIS A 170 10.79 8.96 1.67
N ILE A 171 9.69 9.37 2.31
CA ILE A 171 8.39 9.52 1.68
C ILE A 171 8.43 10.68 0.68
N PHE A 172 8.99 11.83 1.10
CA PHE A 172 9.26 12.98 0.25
C PHE A 172 10.04 12.60 -1.02
N SER A 173 11.09 11.78 -0.88
CA SER A 173 11.92 11.37 -2.03
C SER A 173 11.10 10.58 -3.06
N THR A 174 10.14 9.77 -2.63
CA THR A 174 9.22 9.07 -3.52
C THR A 174 8.30 10.04 -4.26
N ASN A 175 7.70 10.99 -3.54
CA ASN A 175 6.81 11.99 -4.15
C ASN A 175 7.57 12.82 -5.19
N LYS A 176 8.70 13.42 -4.80
CA LYS A 176 9.53 14.22 -5.69
C LYS A 176 9.95 13.42 -6.94
N PHE A 177 10.40 12.16 -6.78
CA PHE A 177 10.84 11.34 -7.89
C PHE A 177 9.74 11.11 -8.95
N ASN A 178 8.51 10.83 -8.52
CA ASN A 178 7.42 10.53 -9.44
C ASN A 178 6.80 11.79 -10.05
N HIS A 179 6.84 12.93 -9.34
CA HIS A 179 6.11 14.13 -9.74
C HIS A 179 6.97 15.31 -10.21
N SER A 180 8.32 15.23 -10.17
CA SER A 180 9.21 16.30 -10.64
C SER A 180 9.04 16.67 -12.12
N LYS A 181 8.43 15.82 -12.91
CA LYS A 181 8.05 16.10 -14.30
C LYS A 181 6.81 17.01 -14.44
N TYR A 182 6.05 17.22 -13.36
CA TYR A 182 4.81 18.01 -13.36
C TYR A 182 4.94 19.35 -12.65
N ALA A 183 5.92 19.50 -11.73
CA ALA A 183 6.16 20.73 -11.01
C ALA A 183 7.68 21.01 -10.90
N PRO A 184 8.12 22.29 -10.81
CA PRO A 184 9.52 22.63 -10.57
C PRO A 184 10.07 21.94 -9.31
N GLU A 185 11.35 21.55 -9.35
CA GLU A 185 11.97 20.83 -8.22
C GLU A 185 11.96 21.60 -6.91
N ASP A 186 12.08 22.92 -6.97
CA ASP A 186 12.09 23.83 -5.81
C ASP A 186 10.71 23.94 -5.14
N ASN A 187 9.65 23.49 -5.81
CA ASN A 187 8.30 23.49 -5.27
C ASN A 187 7.98 22.22 -4.47
N PHE A 188 8.93 21.28 -4.36
CA PHE A 188 8.84 20.16 -3.43
C PHE A 188 9.53 20.55 -2.12
N ILE A 189 8.75 20.67 -1.05
CA ILE A 189 9.18 21.22 0.24
C ILE A 189 9.31 20.09 1.25
N LEU A 190 10.54 19.79 1.67
CA LEU A 190 10.81 18.86 2.75
C LEU A 190 10.81 19.62 4.08
N GLY A 191 9.94 19.28 4.98
CA GLY A 191 9.91 19.87 6.33
C GLY A 191 8.53 19.96 6.94
N ASP A 192 8.50 20.49 8.17
CA ASP A 192 7.28 20.85 8.83
C ASP A 192 6.63 22.04 8.14
N ILE A 193 5.31 22.07 8.11
CA ILE A 193 4.55 23.18 7.51
C ILE A 193 4.32 24.33 8.50
N THR A 194 4.66 24.14 9.76
CA THR A 194 4.50 25.13 10.83
C THR A 194 5.70 26.05 10.95
#